data_1e83b85e08380b876eecfb65da136b20
#
_entry.id   1e83b85e08380b876eecfb65da136b20
#
_cell.length_a   1.000
_cell.length_b   1.000
_cell.length_c   1.000
_cell.angle_alpha   90.00
_cell.angle_beta   90.00
_cell.angle_gamma   90.00
#
_symmetry.space_group_name_H-M   'P 1'
#
loop_
_entity.id
_entity.type
_entity.pdbx_description
1 polymer ?
#
loop_
_entity_poly.entity_id
_entity_poly.type
_entity_poly.pdbx_seq_one_letter_code
_entity_poly.pdbx_strand_id
1 'polypeptide(L)'
;MNKHNFSAGPAILPKEVIEGASKAVLELDNIGLSLIEISHRSSEFMAIMEEACSLSLKLLGLEGKGYKAMFLQGGASMQFLMTAYNLLESKAGYVNSGTWSTKAIKEAKILGEVVELASSKDQNFNYIPKGYDIPNDLDYLHLTTNNTIFGTQHKTLPETEVPLVADMSSDIFSRSFDYSKFDLFYAGAVSYTHLRAHETRGN
;
A
#
# COMPACT_ATOMS: atom_id res chain seq x y z
N MET A 1 30.03 -7.14 14.43
CA MET A 1 30.00 -6.36 13.16
C MET A 1 28.60 -6.49 12.58
N ASN A 2 27.84 -5.39 12.51
CA ASN A 2 26.48 -5.43 11.94
C ASN A 2 26.59 -5.61 10.42
N LYS A 3 25.84 -6.56 9.86
CA LYS A 3 25.76 -6.74 8.42
C LYS A 3 24.87 -5.64 7.82
N HIS A 4 25.25 -5.10 6.69
CA HIS A 4 24.37 -4.24 5.90
C HIS A 4 23.37 -5.13 5.14
N ASN A 5 22.08 -4.83 5.31
CA ASN A 5 21.01 -5.53 4.61
C ASN A 5 20.38 -4.58 3.59
N PHE A 6 20.42 -4.94 2.32
CA PHE A 6 19.83 -4.22 1.20
C PHE A 6 18.71 -5.03 0.52
N SER A 7 18.15 -6.02 1.24
CA SER A 7 17.07 -6.84 0.70
C SER A 7 15.82 -6.00 0.45
N ALA A 8 15.18 -6.24 -0.69
CA ALA A 8 13.85 -5.77 -0.96
C ALA A 8 12.85 -6.65 -0.19
N GLY A 9 12.07 -6.06 0.65
CA GLY A 9 11.10 -6.78 1.49
C GLY A 9 11.56 -6.87 2.92
N PRO A 10 12.32 -7.88 3.36
CA PRO A 10 12.82 -7.92 4.74
C PRO A 10 13.90 -6.85 4.96
N ALA A 11 13.48 -5.61 5.21
CA ALA A 11 14.36 -4.46 5.39
C ALA A 11 14.88 -4.36 6.84
N ILE A 12 15.89 -3.52 7.05
CA ILE A 12 16.39 -3.20 8.38
C ILE A 12 15.38 -2.35 9.13
N LEU A 13 14.99 -2.79 10.32
CA LEU A 13 14.23 -1.99 11.27
C LEU A 13 15.17 -1.19 12.18
N PRO A 14 14.78 -0.01 12.64
CA PRO A 14 15.49 0.70 13.70
C PRO A 14 15.66 -0.19 14.93
N LYS A 15 16.81 -0.03 15.60
CA LYS A 15 17.13 -0.89 16.75
C LYS A 15 16.10 -0.74 17.87
N GLU A 16 15.63 0.47 18.09
CA GLU A 16 14.62 0.81 19.10
C GLU A 16 13.29 0.06 18.86
N VAL A 17 12.90 -0.13 17.59
CA VAL A 17 11.69 -0.89 17.22
C VAL A 17 11.86 -2.36 17.57
N ILE A 18 13.04 -2.95 17.26
CA ILE A 18 13.33 -4.36 17.58
C ILE A 18 13.38 -4.56 19.09
N GLU A 19 14.04 -3.67 19.82
CA GLU A 19 14.14 -3.73 21.29
C GLU A 19 12.75 -3.55 21.94
N GLY A 20 11.92 -2.61 21.45
CA GLY A 20 10.56 -2.42 21.92
C GLY A 20 9.68 -3.63 21.68
N ALA A 21 9.72 -4.21 20.48
CA ALA A 21 8.99 -5.42 20.16
C ALA A 21 9.45 -6.62 21.04
N SER A 22 10.75 -6.77 21.26
CA SER A 22 11.29 -7.81 22.13
C SER A 22 10.79 -7.67 23.58
N LYS A 23 10.77 -6.45 24.11
CA LYS A 23 10.22 -6.19 25.46
C LYS A 23 8.74 -6.53 25.54
N ALA A 24 7.94 -6.07 24.57
CA ALA A 24 6.51 -6.34 24.54
C ALA A 24 6.17 -7.85 24.43
N VAL A 25 7.03 -8.63 23.77
CA VAL A 25 6.90 -10.10 23.71
C VAL A 25 7.26 -10.76 25.03
N LEU A 26 8.18 -10.20 25.79
CA LEU A 26 8.53 -10.71 27.12
C LEU A 26 7.48 -10.30 28.16
N GLU A 27 7.12 -9.03 28.17
CA GLU A 27 6.13 -8.45 29.06
C GLU A 27 5.66 -7.10 28.47
N LEU A 28 4.36 -6.93 28.30
CA LEU A 28 3.77 -5.68 27.82
C LEU A 28 3.52 -4.73 28.98
N ASP A 29 4.19 -3.58 28.99
CA ASP A 29 3.91 -2.41 29.84
C ASP A 29 3.62 -2.73 31.34
N ASN A 30 4.34 -3.69 31.92
CA ASN A 30 4.25 -4.17 33.30
C ASN A 30 2.85 -4.74 33.68
N ILE A 31 2.12 -5.29 32.72
CA ILE A 31 0.84 -5.96 33.02
C ILE A 31 1.00 -7.41 33.46
N GLY A 32 2.24 -7.94 33.49
CA GLY A 32 2.55 -9.33 33.85
C GLY A 32 2.21 -10.35 32.77
N LEU A 33 1.91 -9.90 31.54
CA LEU A 33 1.59 -10.74 30.38
C LEU A 33 2.34 -10.23 29.13
N SER A 34 2.68 -11.16 28.24
CA SER A 34 3.20 -10.86 26.91
C SER A 34 2.13 -10.27 25.99
N LEU A 35 2.53 -9.43 25.05
CA LEU A 35 1.65 -8.96 23.96
C LEU A 35 0.98 -10.12 23.19
N ILE A 36 1.66 -11.26 23.04
CA ILE A 36 1.12 -12.45 22.34
C ILE A 36 0.22 -13.32 23.22
N GLU A 37 0.14 -13.05 24.52
CA GLU A 37 -0.72 -13.78 25.47
C GLU A 37 -2.05 -13.05 25.75
N ILE A 38 -2.16 -11.76 25.39
CA ILE A 38 -3.37 -10.98 25.61
C ILE A 38 -4.37 -11.13 24.45
N SER A 39 -5.64 -10.93 24.75
CA SER A 39 -6.69 -10.94 23.73
C SER A 39 -6.58 -9.72 22.82
N HIS A 40 -6.80 -9.91 21.52
CA HIS A 40 -6.97 -8.80 20.57
C HIS A 40 -8.16 -7.87 20.90
N ARG A 41 -8.99 -8.23 21.89
CA ARG A 41 -10.12 -7.43 22.41
C ARG A 41 -9.82 -6.80 23.76
N SER A 42 -8.64 -7.04 24.33
CA SER A 42 -8.26 -6.36 25.56
C SER A 42 -8.06 -4.86 25.34
N SER A 43 -8.22 -4.08 26.40
CA SER A 43 -8.02 -2.61 26.36
C SER A 43 -6.63 -2.24 25.90
N GLU A 44 -5.63 -2.98 26.33
CA GLU A 44 -4.22 -2.76 26.00
C GLU A 44 -3.96 -2.98 24.50
N PHE A 45 -4.46 -4.10 23.94
CA PHE A 45 -4.30 -4.38 22.51
C PHE A 45 -5.09 -3.38 21.65
N MET A 46 -6.31 -3.04 22.06
CA MET A 46 -7.14 -2.06 21.37
C MET A 46 -6.45 -0.68 21.34
N ALA A 47 -5.85 -0.24 22.44
CA ALA A 47 -5.10 1.01 22.49
C ALA A 47 -3.93 1.04 21.50
N ILE A 48 -3.16 -0.04 21.40
CA ILE A 48 -2.07 -0.18 20.42
C ILE A 48 -2.62 -0.07 18.98
N MET A 49 -3.72 -0.73 18.67
CA MET A 49 -4.32 -0.69 17.34
C MET A 49 -4.88 0.68 16.99
N GLU A 50 -5.53 1.35 17.94
CA GLU A 50 -6.04 2.71 17.76
C GLU A 50 -4.91 3.72 17.54
N GLU A 51 -3.82 3.61 18.30
CA GLU A 51 -2.63 4.44 18.11
C GLU A 51 -2.00 4.17 16.73
N ALA A 52 -1.85 2.93 16.31
CA ALA A 52 -1.31 2.59 15.01
C ALA A 52 -2.15 3.16 13.85
N CYS A 53 -3.49 3.10 13.95
CA CYS A 53 -4.39 3.70 12.97
C CYS A 53 -4.26 5.24 12.95
N SER A 54 -4.25 5.88 14.12
CA SER A 54 -4.11 7.33 14.26
C SER A 54 -2.77 7.82 13.70
N LEU A 55 -1.68 7.17 14.07
CA LEU A 55 -0.33 7.50 13.56
C LEU A 55 -0.24 7.34 12.04
N SER A 56 -0.87 6.31 11.48
CA SER A 56 -0.91 6.11 10.03
C SER A 56 -1.59 7.29 9.33
N LEU A 57 -2.77 7.71 9.80
CA LEU A 57 -3.49 8.86 9.23
C LEU A 57 -2.70 10.17 9.40
N LYS A 58 -2.08 10.36 10.57
CA LYS A 58 -1.25 11.54 10.85
C LYS A 58 -0.06 11.65 9.92
N LEU A 59 0.67 10.54 9.72
CA LEU A 59 1.85 10.50 8.82
C LEU A 59 1.47 10.77 7.36
N LEU A 60 0.26 10.39 6.96
CA LEU A 60 -0.26 10.62 5.61
C LEU A 60 -0.93 12.00 5.45
N GLY A 61 -1.06 12.78 6.54
CA GLY A 61 -1.75 14.07 6.52
C GLY A 61 -3.27 13.95 6.27
N LEU A 62 -3.87 12.81 6.66
CA LEU A 62 -5.30 12.50 6.46
C LEU A 62 -6.13 12.55 7.74
N GLU A 63 -5.51 12.87 8.87
CA GLU A 63 -6.22 13.03 10.14
C GLU A 63 -7.31 14.10 10.04
N GLY A 64 -8.53 13.78 10.48
CA GLY A 64 -9.68 14.67 10.40
C GLY A 64 -10.28 14.89 9.01
N LYS A 65 -9.78 14.22 7.97
CA LYS A 65 -10.25 14.38 6.58
C LYS A 65 -11.24 13.28 6.13
N GLY A 66 -11.84 12.54 7.06
CA GLY A 66 -12.84 11.50 6.76
C GLY A 66 -12.26 10.14 6.40
N TYR A 67 -10.94 9.98 6.37
CA TYR A 67 -10.28 8.70 6.11
C TYR A 67 -10.25 7.81 7.35
N LYS A 68 -10.24 6.50 7.11
CA LYS A 68 -10.01 5.47 8.13
C LYS A 68 -8.84 4.58 7.75
N ALA A 69 -7.94 4.34 8.69
CA ALA A 69 -6.90 3.32 8.54
C ALA A 69 -7.41 1.99 9.10
N MET A 70 -7.12 0.91 8.39
CA MET A 70 -7.49 -0.46 8.80
C MET A 70 -6.32 -1.39 8.58
N PHE A 71 -6.02 -2.24 9.55
CA PHE A 71 -5.07 -3.32 9.43
C PHE A 71 -5.82 -4.62 9.13
N LEU A 72 -5.63 -5.15 7.91
CA LEU A 72 -6.34 -6.30 7.40
C LEU A 72 -5.36 -7.44 7.11
N GLN A 73 -5.85 -8.67 7.14
CA GLN A 73 -5.08 -9.83 6.72
C GLN A 73 -5.07 -9.99 5.20
N GLY A 74 -4.15 -10.84 4.69
CA GLY A 74 -4.09 -11.24 3.28
C GLY A 74 -3.09 -10.48 2.41
N GLY A 75 -2.46 -9.42 2.95
CA GLY A 75 -1.50 -8.60 2.22
C GLY A 75 -2.08 -7.94 0.97
N ALA A 76 -1.22 -7.36 0.12
CA ALA A 76 -1.66 -6.69 -1.11
C ALA A 76 -2.37 -7.61 -2.11
N SER A 77 -2.01 -8.89 -2.15
CA SER A 77 -2.67 -9.84 -3.07
C SER A 77 -4.15 -10.00 -2.78
N MET A 78 -4.53 -10.03 -1.48
CA MET A 78 -5.94 -10.04 -1.12
C MET A 78 -6.61 -8.70 -1.40
N GLN A 79 -5.88 -7.58 -1.28
CA GLN A 79 -6.43 -6.26 -1.59
C GLN A 79 -6.74 -6.08 -3.08
N PHE A 80 -6.03 -6.74 -4.00
CA PHE A 80 -6.39 -6.75 -5.42
C PHE A 80 -7.81 -7.27 -5.63
N LEU A 81 -8.15 -8.39 -4.97
CA LEU A 81 -9.49 -8.96 -5.01
C LEU A 81 -10.50 -8.11 -4.23
N MET A 82 -10.17 -7.71 -2.99
CA MET A 82 -11.08 -6.95 -2.12
C MET A 82 -11.48 -5.61 -2.73
N THR A 83 -10.57 -4.90 -3.38
CA THR A 83 -10.86 -3.65 -4.07
C THR A 83 -11.93 -3.87 -5.15
N ALA A 84 -11.71 -4.82 -6.04
CA ALA A 84 -12.66 -5.11 -7.09
C ALA A 84 -13.99 -5.66 -6.52
N TYR A 85 -13.93 -6.52 -5.51
CA TYR A 85 -15.14 -7.09 -4.90
C TYR A 85 -16.06 -6.02 -4.28
N ASN A 86 -15.49 -4.94 -3.75
CA ASN A 86 -16.25 -3.88 -3.08
C ASN A 86 -16.60 -2.69 -3.98
N LEU A 87 -15.81 -2.43 -5.03
CA LEU A 87 -15.94 -1.20 -5.82
C LEU A 87 -16.31 -1.42 -7.28
N LEU A 88 -16.14 -2.63 -7.83
CA LEU A 88 -16.45 -2.92 -9.23
C LEU A 88 -17.93 -3.28 -9.37
N GLU A 89 -18.73 -2.34 -9.88
CA GLU A 89 -20.16 -2.55 -10.17
C GLU A 89 -20.40 -2.79 -11.67
N SER A 90 -19.72 -2.05 -12.52
CA SER A 90 -19.85 -2.09 -13.98
C SER A 90 -18.49 -2.34 -14.62
N LYS A 91 -17.60 -1.37 -14.60
CA LYS A 91 -16.27 -1.49 -15.18
C LYS A 91 -15.24 -0.63 -14.45
N ALA A 92 -14.00 -1.14 -14.37
CA ALA A 92 -12.89 -0.42 -13.74
C ALA A 92 -11.76 -0.17 -14.73
N GLY A 93 -11.10 0.99 -14.57
CA GLY A 93 -9.90 1.35 -15.32
C GLY A 93 -8.62 0.93 -14.61
N TYR A 94 -7.65 0.47 -15.37
CA TYR A 94 -6.33 0.10 -14.82
C TYR A 94 -5.21 0.65 -15.69
N VAL A 95 -4.14 1.13 -15.04
CA VAL A 95 -2.87 1.43 -15.70
C VAL A 95 -1.89 0.29 -15.43
N ASN A 96 -1.53 -0.43 -16.49
CA ASN A 96 -0.65 -1.59 -16.37
C ASN A 96 0.83 -1.14 -16.50
N SER A 97 1.45 -0.91 -15.36
CA SER A 97 2.83 -0.43 -15.27
C SER A 97 3.83 -1.48 -14.74
N GLY A 98 3.39 -2.75 -14.55
CA GLY A 98 4.29 -3.79 -14.07
C GLY A 98 3.62 -5.09 -13.65
N THR A 99 4.38 -5.93 -12.95
CA THR A 99 3.92 -7.25 -12.49
C THR A 99 2.72 -7.15 -11.53
N TRP A 100 2.75 -6.20 -10.60
CA TRP A 100 1.72 -6.08 -9.58
C TRP A 100 0.42 -5.54 -10.15
N SER A 101 0.48 -4.51 -11.00
CA SER A 101 -0.71 -4.04 -11.74
C SER A 101 -1.30 -5.12 -12.64
N THR A 102 -0.47 -5.93 -13.30
CA THR A 102 -0.93 -7.09 -14.09
C THR A 102 -1.68 -8.11 -13.22
N LYS A 103 -1.21 -8.36 -11.98
CA LYS A 103 -1.92 -9.26 -11.04
C LYS A 103 -3.24 -8.64 -10.58
N ALA A 104 -3.25 -7.35 -10.23
CA ALA A 104 -4.48 -6.65 -9.84
C ALA A 104 -5.54 -6.70 -10.95
N ILE A 105 -5.14 -6.47 -12.21
CA ILE A 105 -6.00 -6.62 -13.38
C ILE A 105 -6.60 -8.04 -13.50
N LYS A 106 -5.79 -9.08 -13.24
CA LYS A 106 -6.28 -10.47 -13.33
C LYS A 106 -7.34 -10.77 -12.27
N GLU A 107 -7.14 -10.30 -11.04
CA GLU A 107 -8.11 -10.48 -9.96
C GLU A 107 -9.42 -9.73 -10.25
N ALA A 108 -9.33 -8.49 -10.71
CA ALA A 108 -10.51 -7.70 -11.05
C ALA A 108 -11.33 -8.32 -12.22
N LYS A 109 -10.65 -8.87 -13.23
CA LYS A 109 -11.30 -9.55 -14.38
C LYS A 109 -12.14 -10.78 -14.01
N ILE A 110 -11.93 -11.34 -12.82
CA ILE A 110 -12.76 -12.44 -12.31
C ILE A 110 -14.16 -11.93 -11.91
N LEU A 111 -14.25 -10.66 -11.52
CA LEU A 111 -15.44 -10.07 -10.93
C LEU A 111 -16.25 -9.20 -11.90
N GLY A 112 -15.60 -8.62 -12.92
CA GLY A 112 -16.31 -7.75 -13.85
C GLY A 112 -15.44 -7.24 -15.01
N GLU A 113 -15.95 -6.23 -15.70
CA GLU A 113 -15.25 -5.62 -16.84
C GLU A 113 -14.06 -4.79 -16.39
N VAL A 114 -12.91 -4.99 -17.03
CA VAL A 114 -11.68 -4.24 -16.77
C VAL A 114 -11.13 -3.67 -18.06
N VAL A 115 -10.98 -2.36 -18.09
CA VAL A 115 -10.36 -1.61 -19.18
C VAL A 115 -8.92 -1.29 -18.83
N GLU A 116 -7.96 -1.83 -19.56
CA GLU A 116 -6.56 -1.45 -19.46
C GLU A 116 -6.36 -0.16 -20.26
N LEU A 117 -6.41 1.00 -19.58
CA LEU A 117 -6.35 2.33 -20.22
C LEU A 117 -4.99 2.63 -20.84
N ALA A 118 -3.95 2.12 -20.23
CA ALA A 118 -2.57 2.27 -20.71
C ALA A 118 -1.68 1.14 -20.18
N SER A 119 -0.64 0.82 -20.93
CA SER A 119 0.35 -0.17 -20.53
C SER A 119 1.74 0.23 -21.00
N SER A 120 2.76 -0.07 -20.19
CA SER A 120 4.17 0.06 -20.57
C SER A 120 4.84 -1.29 -20.87
N LYS A 121 4.03 -2.32 -21.12
CA LYS A 121 4.51 -3.67 -21.46
C LYS A 121 5.33 -3.72 -22.76
N ASP A 122 5.04 -2.82 -23.68
CA ASP A 122 5.75 -2.65 -24.97
C ASP A 122 7.25 -2.43 -24.80
N GLN A 123 7.65 -1.76 -23.69
CA GLN A 123 9.06 -1.55 -23.35
C GLN A 123 9.44 -2.21 -22.02
N ASN A 124 8.88 -3.38 -21.75
CA ASN A 124 9.18 -4.16 -20.56
C ASN A 124 9.00 -3.37 -19.24
N PHE A 125 7.98 -2.51 -19.18
CA PHE A 125 7.62 -1.70 -18.01
C PHE A 125 8.73 -0.74 -17.51
N ASN A 126 9.58 -0.26 -18.42
CA ASN A 126 10.66 0.66 -18.06
C ASN A 126 10.25 2.13 -17.97
N TYR A 127 8.96 2.45 -18.17
CA TYR A 127 8.40 3.78 -18.03
C TYR A 127 6.99 3.73 -17.41
N ILE A 128 6.50 4.88 -16.95
CA ILE A 128 5.10 5.07 -16.52
C ILE A 128 4.30 5.67 -17.67
N PRO A 129 3.21 5.02 -18.13
CA PRO A 129 2.34 5.57 -19.17
C PRO A 129 1.75 6.93 -18.76
N LYS A 130 1.62 7.83 -19.73
CA LYS A 130 1.03 9.17 -19.55
C LYS A 130 0.17 9.54 -20.75
N GLY A 131 -0.73 10.52 -20.58
CA GLY A 131 -1.52 11.08 -21.68
C GLY A 131 -2.56 10.10 -22.25
N TYR A 132 -3.03 9.17 -21.45
CA TYR A 132 -4.15 8.28 -21.79
C TYR A 132 -5.48 8.92 -21.36
N ASP A 133 -6.52 8.65 -22.13
CA ASP A 133 -7.87 9.10 -21.81
C ASP A 133 -8.47 8.27 -20.67
N ILE A 134 -9.18 8.92 -19.76
CA ILE A 134 -9.87 8.30 -18.63
C ILE A 134 -11.37 8.50 -18.83
N PRO A 135 -12.13 7.46 -19.23
CA PRO A 135 -13.57 7.54 -19.33
C PRO A 135 -14.24 7.86 -17.98
N ASN A 136 -15.22 8.74 -17.96
CA ASN A 136 -15.91 9.15 -16.73
C ASN A 136 -16.92 8.11 -16.22
N ASP A 137 -17.16 7.04 -16.97
CA ASP A 137 -18.10 5.97 -16.64
C ASP A 137 -17.42 4.75 -16.01
N LEU A 138 -16.22 4.93 -15.47
CA LEU A 138 -15.51 3.93 -14.68
C LEU A 138 -15.91 4.02 -13.22
N ASP A 139 -16.10 2.87 -12.57
CA ASP A 139 -16.35 2.80 -11.13
C ASP A 139 -15.13 3.28 -10.32
N TYR A 140 -13.92 2.99 -10.82
CA TYR A 140 -12.66 3.50 -10.29
C TYR A 140 -11.51 3.36 -11.30
N LEU A 141 -10.44 4.11 -11.05
CA LEU A 141 -9.14 3.97 -11.72
C LEU A 141 -8.09 3.43 -10.75
N HIS A 142 -7.48 2.31 -11.09
CA HIS A 142 -6.45 1.68 -10.26
C HIS A 142 -5.04 1.95 -10.78
N LEU A 143 -4.14 2.37 -9.87
CA LEU A 143 -2.73 2.59 -10.12
C LEU A 143 -1.88 1.74 -9.16
N THR A 144 -0.68 1.32 -9.61
CA THR A 144 0.41 0.86 -8.74
C THR A 144 1.45 1.96 -8.69
N THR A 145 1.54 2.66 -7.57
CA THR A 145 2.31 3.92 -7.47
C THR A 145 3.81 3.72 -7.60
N ASN A 146 4.32 2.55 -7.21
CA ASN A 146 5.73 2.19 -7.32
C ASN A 146 5.91 0.73 -7.73
N ASN A 147 6.62 0.50 -8.83
CA ASN A 147 6.89 -0.82 -9.37
C ASN A 147 8.24 -1.33 -8.87
N THR A 148 8.24 -2.11 -7.83
CA THR A 148 9.43 -2.61 -7.14
C THR A 148 10.37 -3.40 -8.07
N ILE A 149 9.81 -4.19 -8.98
CA ILE A 149 10.58 -5.07 -9.88
C ILE A 149 11.23 -4.29 -11.01
N PHE A 150 10.52 -3.29 -11.57
CA PHE A 150 10.98 -2.54 -12.75
C PHE A 150 11.60 -1.17 -12.41
N GLY A 151 11.53 -0.75 -11.14
CA GLY A 151 12.12 0.50 -10.67
C GLY A 151 11.40 1.76 -11.18
N THR A 152 10.17 1.65 -11.66
CA THR A 152 9.38 2.79 -12.13
C THR A 152 8.40 3.27 -11.08
N GLN A 153 8.14 4.58 -11.05
CA GLN A 153 7.30 5.21 -10.02
C GLN A 153 6.47 6.35 -10.60
N HIS A 154 5.19 6.42 -10.24
CA HIS A 154 4.36 7.57 -10.54
C HIS A 154 4.87 8.82 -9.79
N LYS A 155 5.36 9.82 -10.52
CA LYS A 155 5.79 11.12 -9.96
C LYS A 155 4.63 12.10 -9.86
N THR A 156 3.65 11.95 -10.75
CA THR A 156 2.42 12.74 -10.82
C THR A 156 1.24 11.79 -10.94
N LEU A 157 0.08 12.19 -10.45
CA LEU A 157 -1.18 11.49 -10.63
C LEU A 157 -1.89 11.99 -11.88
N PRO A 158 -2.73 11.19 -12.53
CA PRO A 158 -3.64 11.68 -13.54
C PRO A 158 -4.69 12.60 -12.89
N GLU A 159 -5.10 13.62 -13.60
CA GLU A 159 -6.26 14.44 -13.22
C GLU A 159 -7.53 13.72 -13.69
N THR A 160 -8.44 13.44 -12.75
CA THR A 160 -9.66 12.68 -13.00
C THR A 160 -10.70 12.94 -11.93
N GLU A 161 -11.97 12.86 -12.30
CA GLU A 161 -13.12 12.83 -11.38
C GLU A 161 -13.51 11.39 -11.01
N VAL A 162 -12.92 10.41 -11.69
CA VAL A 162 -13.13 8.98 -11.38
C VAL A 162 -12.41 8.65 -10.07
N PRO A 163 -13.05 7.91 -9.15
CA PRO A 163 -12.44 7.49 -7.90
C PRO A 163 -11.07 6.83 -8.10
N LEU A 164 -10.05 7.35 -7.43
CA LEU A 164 -8.68 6.91 -7.60
C LEU A 164 -8.29 5.90 -6.53
N VAL A 165 -7.90 4.72 -6.97
CA VAL A 165 -7.46 3.61 -6.12
C VAL A 165 -5.99 3.32 -6.34
N ALA A 166 -5.23 3.05 -5.28
CA ALA A 166 -3.80 2.79 -5.42
C ALA A 166 -3.27 1.62 -4.59
N ASP A 167 -2.41 0.82 -5.24
CA ASP A 167 -1.46 -0.06 -4.57
C ASP A 167 -0.20 0.75 -4.23
N MET A 168 0.03 0.96 -2.94
CA MET A 168 1.19 1.69 -2.41
C MET A 168 2.11 0.76 -1.60
N SER A 169 2.10 -0.53 -1.86
CA SER A 169 2.80 -1.53 -1.03
C SER A 169 4.28 -1.23 -0.84
N SER A 170 4.95 -0.63 -1.82
CA SER A 170 6.39 -0.39 -1.75
C SER A 170 6.79 1.09 -1.61
N ASP A 171 5.83 2.02 -1.51
CA ASP A 171 6.16 3.44 -1.36
C ASP A 171 5.27 4.24 -0.40
N ILE A 172 4.33 3.61 0.29
CA ILE A 172 3.59 4.26 1.38
C ILE A 172 4.58 4.78 2.45
N PHE A 173 4.34 5.97 2.99
CA PHE A 173 5.21 6.68 3.95
C PHE A 173 6.63 7.01 3.44
N SER A 174 7.01 6.62 2.23
CA SER A 174 8.39 6.81 1.74
C SER A 174 8.68 8.20 1.19
N ARG A 175 7.65 8.96 0.89
CA ARG A 175 7.74 10.29 0.28
C ARG A 175 6.56 11.17 0.66
N SER A 176 6.75 12.49 0.52
CA SER A 176 5.63 13.43 0.59
C SER A 176 4.77 13.26 -0.66
N PHE A 177 3.48 13.07 -0.44
CA PHE A 177 2.48 12.87 -1.46
C PHE A 177 1.16 13.50 -0.99
N ASP A 178 0.34 14.00 -1.90
CA ASP A 178 -1.01 14.41 -1.54
C ASP A 178 -1.94 13.19 -1.53
N TYR A 179 -1.99 12.52 -0.39
CA TYR A 179 -2.82 11.32 -0.21
C TYR A 179 -4.32 11.61 -0.28
N SER A 180 -4.74 12.87 -0.14
CA SER A 180 -6.15 13.24 -0.25
C SER A 180 -6.72 13.14 -1.67
N LYS A 181 -5.88 12.91 -2.66
CA LYS A 181 -6.27 12.64 -4.05
C LYS A 181 -6.75 11.21 -4.30
N PHE A 182 -6.61 10.31 -3.32
CA PHE A 182 -7.05 8.93 -3.45
C PHE A 182 -8.30 8.69 -2.62
N ASP A 183 -9.28 8.02 -3.21
CA ASP A 183 -10.48 7.57 -2.51
C ASP A 183 -10.20 6.32 -1.68
N LEU A 184 -9.32 5.44 -2.19
CA LEU A 184 -8.83 4.27 -1.50
C LEU A 184 -7.38 4.00 -1.88
N PHE A 185 -6.56 3.66 -0.91
CA PHE A 185 -5.25 3.08 -1.18
C PHE A 185 -4.93 2.01 -0.14
N TYR A 186 -4.11 1.08 -0.53
CA TYR A 186 -3.70 -0.02 0.32
C TYR A 186 -2.20 -0.30 0.15
N ALA A 187 -1.65 -0.98 1.14
CA ALA A 187 -0.27 -1.43 1.11
C ALA A 187 -0.16 -2.80 1.78
N GLY A 188 0.46 -3.74 1.10
CA GLY A 188 1.00 -4.93 1.74
C GLY A 188 2.27 -4.54 2.47
N ALA A 189 2.12 -3.80 3.57
CA ALA A 189 3.20 -3.23 4.34
C ALA A 189 3.94 -4.35 5.09
N VAL A 190 4.81 -5.02 4.38
CA VAL A 190 5.86 -5.81 5.00
C VAL A 190 6.96 -4.82 5.37
N SER A 191 8.18 -5.20 5.51
CA SER A 191 9.31 -4.35 5.88
C SER A 191 9.67 -3.20 4.89
N TYR A 192 8.91 -2.98 3.83
CA TYR A 192 9.16 -1.92 2.83
C TYR A 192 8.90 -0.51 3.32
N THR A 193 8.00 -0.35 4.28
CA THR A 193 7.53 0.96 4.72
C THR A 193 8.54 1.75 5.54
N HIS A 194 9.58 1.11 6.03
CA HIS A 194 10.60 1.76 6.86
C HIS A 194 11.83 2.25 6.08
N LEU A 195 12.05 1.68 4.90
CA LEU A 195 13.15 2.07 4.02
C LEU A 195 12.62 2.14 2.61
N ARG A 196 12.92 3.22 1.91
CA ARG A 196 12.72 3.27 0.46
C ARG A 196 13.37 2.03 -0.13
N ALA A 197 12.62 1.29 -0.93
CA ALA A 197 13.22 0.22 -1.70
C ALA A 197 14.41 0.80 -2.48
N HIS A 198 15.60 0.37 -2.14
CA HIS A 198 16.83 0.94 -2.72
C HIS A 198 16.92 0.69 -4.22
N GLU A 199 16.20 -0.30 -4.71
CA GLU A 199 16.10 -0.64 -6.12
C GLU A 199 15.46 0.47 -6.97
N THR A 200 14.68 1.38 -6.37
CA THR A 200 14.02 2.47 -7.11
C THR A 200 14.86 3.74 -7.23
N ARG A 201 16.08 3.76 -6.67
CA ARG A 201 17.05 4.85 -6.82
C ARG A 201 18.00 4.68 -8.00
N GLY A 202 17.70 3.77 -8.90
CA GLY A 202 18.42 3.64 -10.15
C GLY A 202 17.97 4.71 -11.16
N ASN A 203 18.79 5.77 -11.28
CA ASN A 203 18.80 6.83 -12.30
C ASN A 203 17.75 7.90 -12.18
#